data_75f711b7468974317173c50a90871de1
#
_entry.id   75f711b7468974317173c50a90871de1
#
_cell.length_a   1.000
_cell.length_b   1.000
_cell.length_c   1.000
_cell.angle_alpha   90.00
_cell.angle_beta   90.00
_cell.angle_gamma   90.00
#
_symmetry.space_group_name_H-M   'P 1'
#
loop_
_entity.id
_entity.type
_entity.pdbx_description
1 polymer ?
#
loop_
_entity_poly.entity_id
_entity_poly.type
_entity_poly.pdbx_seq_one_letter_code
_entity_poly.pdbx_strand_id
1 'polypeptide(L)'
;MATETPDTRAPAPEGGAAPAAQAPRRLGLVLAVIAMAQLMVVLDLTIVNVALPHIQAALHFSGSNLEWVVNAYAVSFGGLLLLGGRSGDLLERRRIFIVGLLVFVLASLLGGFATDQAWLIIARAVQGVGAAMAAPTALSLVAVTFPEGPPRNRAVAVYAAMAIMGLVVGLLAGGLLVTYLSWRWVFFVNVPIGLVVAALAARVLPTSGRRAGRFDLPGAITATAGVAALVYGLSNAATTPDGVSHWGDTKVVASLAAAAVLLASFAVIETRSRYALLPMRLLRSRDRSGAFLISLCVGTAILGMFFFLTVFIQEVWGYSALRTGVAYLPYVPVILVMTVVAQRGVSRIGARPLLIAGSAIAAGGMFWLSRISEHSTYVGGMLGPELILGAGLGLVFVPMSLIILNKVHQGDAGAASSLNNVGQQVGGSIGLAVVGTVAWSAVAGSVRSQATAAARAGVHSAGAKAAALQTQIYDHALATGFSKGYLVSAAVLALAVIIALAVIRVTRQDLSGADPMSEPAGEVAAPARL
;
A
#
# COMPACT_ATOMS: atom_id res chain seq x y z
N MET A 1 -5.16 89.25 -9.16
CA MET A 1 -4.83 88.24 -10.14
C MET A 1 -4.49 86.97 -9.33
N ALA A 2 -5.46 86.18 -9.00
CA ALA A 2 -5.31 84.94 -8.24
C ALA A 2 -5.39 83.77 -9.23
N THR A 3 -4.34 82.99 -9.29
CA THR A 3 -4.25 81.78 -10.10
C THR A 3 -4.75 80.57 -9.29
N GLU A 4 -5.92 80.02 -9.67
CA GLU A 4 -6.43 78.75 -9.19
C GLU A 4 -5.57 77.59 -9.72
N THR A 5 -5.14 76.69 -8.85
CA THR A 5 -4.55 75.40 -9.17
C THR A 5 -5.65 74.36 -9.17
N PRO A 6 -5.77 73.47 -10.19
CA PRO A 6 -6.80 72.41 -10.20
C PRO A 6 -6.39 71.26 -9.28
N ASP A 7 -7.34 70.89 -8.40
CA ASP A 7 -7.28 69.74 -7.47
C ASP A 7 -7.51 68.43 -8.27
N THR A 8 -6.44 67.68 -8.54
CA THR A 8 -6.50 66.32 -9.15
C THR A 8 -6.50 65.27 -8.05
N ARG A 9 -7.66 65.03 -7.42
CA ARG A 9 -7.89 63.83 -6.62
C ARG A 9 -8.16 62.63 -7.55
N ALA A 10 -7.19 61.71 -7.60
CA ALA A 10 -7.41 60.38 -8.18
C ALA A 10 -8.47 59.60 -7.40
N PRO A 11 -9.37 58.87 -8.04
CA PRO A 11 -10.35 58.02 -7.34
C PRO A 11 -9.63 56.87 -6.60
N ALA A 12 -10.05 56.62 -5.36
CA ALA A 12 -9.57 55.51 -4.57
C ALA A 12 -9.93 54.17 -5.25
N PRO A 13 -9.04 53.15 -5.21
CA PRO A 13 -9.35 51.88 -5.77
C PRO A 13 -10.54 51.22 -5.02
N GLU A 14 -11.59 50.90 -5.75
CA GLU A 14 -12.73 50.14 -5.23
C GLU A 14 -12.22 48.84 -4.61
N GLY A 15 -12.48 48.68 -3.33
CA GLY A 15 -12.15 47.47 -2.57
C GLY A 15 -12.80 46.26 -3.19
N GLY A 16 -12.03 45.47 -3.93
CA GLY A 16 -12.41 44.15 -4.35
C GLY A 16 -12.77 43.32 -3.12
N ALA A 17 -14.04 42.94 -3.01
CA ALA A 17 -14.52 42.07 -1.96
C ALA A 17 -13.68 40.79 -1.93
N ALA A 18 -12.91 40.58 -0.87
CA ALA A 18 -12.23 39.33 -0.62
C ALA A 18 -13.26 38.18 -0.68
N PRO A 19 -12.94 37.05 -1.34
CA PRO A 19 -13.86 35.95 -1.42
C PRO A 19 -14.25 35.52 0.02
N ALA A 20 -15.56 35.51 0.29
CA ALA A 20 -16.12 35.20 1.59
C ALA A 20 -15.51 33.91 2.15
N ALA A 21 -14.87 34.00 3.31
CA ALA A 21 -14.34 32.87 4.06
C ALA A 21 -15.45 31.83 4.23
N GLN A 22 -15.28 30.67 3.61
CA GLN A 22 -16.25 29.58 3.70
C GLN A 22 -16.43 29.19 5.16
N ALA A 23 -17.68 29.16 5.61
CA ALA A 23 -18.06 28.99 7.00
C ALA A 23 -17.42 27.72 7.62
N PRO A 24 -16.93 27.77 8.88
CA PRO A 24 -16.15 26.70 9.54
C PRO A 24 -16.88 25.34 9.63
N ARG A 25 -18.20 25.31 9.53
CA ARG A 25 -19.02 24.08 9.53
C ARG A 25 -18.80 23.20 8.29
N ARG A 26 -18.42 23.77 7.13
CA ARG A 26 -18.20 22.99 5.89
C ARG A 26 -16.84 22.30 5.86
N LEU A 27 -15.79 22.89 6.43
CA LEU A 27 -14.44 22.31 6.46
C LEU A 27 -14.37 21.00 7.24
N GLY A 28 -15.07 20.90 8.38
CA GLY A 28 -15.15 19.67 9.15
C GLY A 28 -15.82 18.52 8.37
N LEU A 29 -16.89 18.83 7.62
CA LEU A 29 -17.59 17.83 6.82
C LEU A 29 -16.77 17.41 5.59
N VAL A 30 -16.06 18.34 4.96
CA VAL A 30 -15.08 18.02 3.89
C VAL A 30 -14.04 17.04 4.41
N LEU A 31 -13.45 17.32 5.57
CA LEU A 31 -12.45 16.43 6.18
C LEU A 31 -13.04 15.05 6.50
N ALA A 32 -14.24 14.99 7.06
CA ALA A 32 -14.93 13.74 7.38
C ALA A 32 -15.14 12.87 6.11
N VAL A 33 -15.58 13.46 5.00
CA VAL A 33 -15.79 12.76 3.72
C VAL A 33 -14.47 12.19 3.18
N ILE A 34 -13.41 12.99 3.18
CA ILE A 34 -12.08 12.55 2.70
C ILE A 34 -11.51 11.47 3.62
N ALA A 35 -11.63 11.65 4.93
CA ALA A 35 -11.13 10.73 5.94
C ALA A 35 -11.87 9.37 5.91
N MET A 36 -13.19 9.38 5.69
CA MET A 36 -13.99 8.16 5.54
C MET A 36 -13.63 7.38 4.27
N ALA A 37 -13.34 8.06 3.16
CA ALA A 37 -12.84 7.38 1.96
C ALA A 37 -11.50 6.69 2.21
N GLN A 38 -10.57 7.33 2.93
CA GLN A 38 -9.29 6.73 3.30
C GLN A 38 -9.49 5.50 4.22
N LEU A 39 -10.35 5.64 5.22
CA LEU A 39 -10.71 4.53 6.10
C LEU A 39 -11.25 3.36 5.29
N MET A 40 -12.16 3.58 4.35
CA MET A 40 -12.77 2.55 3.51
C MET A 40 -11.73 1.82 2.64
N VAL A 41 -10.80 2.55 2.00
CA VAL A 41 -9.74 1.95 1.17
C VAL A 41 -8.81 1.05 1.99
N VAL A 42 -8.42 1.47 3.19
CA VAL A 42 -7.55 0.67 4.07
C VAL A 42 -8.31 -0.47 4.73
N LEU A 43 -9.56 -0.22 5.13
CA LEU A 43 -10.44 -1.27 5.66
C LEU A 43 -10.60 -2.42 4.67
N ASP A 44 -10.82 -2.12 3.38
CA ASP A 44 -10.96 -3.15 2.35
C ASP A 44 -9.73 -4.05 2.22
N LEU A 45 -8.53 -3.49 2.29
CA LEU A 45 -7.30 -4.27 2.28
C LEU A 45 -7.21 -5.26 3.44
N THR A 46 -7.61 -4.83 4.62
CA THR A 46 -7.45 -5.62 5.85
C THR A 46 -8.60 -6.60 6.09
N ILE A 47 -9.82 -6.19 5.77
CA ILE A 47 -11.02 -7.02 5.95
C ILE A 47 -10.98 -8.27 5.07
N VAL A 48 -10.48 -8.13 3.82
CA VAL A 48 -10.35 -9.25 2.88
C VAL A 48 -9.30 -10.25 3.34
N ASN A 49 -8.18 -9.80 3.94
CA ASN A 49 -7.16 -10.71 4.46
C ASN A 49 -7.73 -11.69 5.50
N VAL A 50 -8.56 -11.21 6.42
CA VAL A 50 -9.21 -12.07 7.43
C VAL A 50 -10.16 -13.10 6.80
N ALA A 51 -10.76 -12.77 5.65
CA ALA A 51 -11.70 -13.63 4.94
C ALA A 51 -11.04 -14.69 4.03
N LEU A 52 -9.72 -14.60 3.77
CA LEU A 52 -9.04 -15.43 2.78
C LEU A 52 -9.30 -16.95 2.91
N PRO A 53 -9.19 -17.59 4.08
CA PRO A 53 -9.46 -19.03 4.17
C PRO A 53 -10.90 -19.39 3.85
N HIS A 54 -11.87 -18.55 4.23
CA HIS A 54 -13.28 -18.77 3.91
C HIS A 54 -13.57 -18.58 2.42
N ILE A 55 -12.89 -17.61 1.77
CA ILE A 55 -12.94 -17.42 0.30
C ILE A 55 -12.32 -18.62 -0.39
N GLN A 56 -11.18 -19.12 0.11
CA GLN A 56 -10.50 -20.32 -0.42
C GLN A 56 -11.43 -21.53 -0.41
N ALA A 57 -12.05 -21.80 0.72
CA ALA A 57 -12.96 -22.93 0.86
C ALA A 57 -14.22 -22.79 -0.03
N ALA A 58 -14.81 -21.59 -0.08
CA ALA A 58 -16.06 -21.35 -0.80
C ALA A 58 -15.91 -21.34 -2.32
N LEU A 59 -14.79 -20.85 -2.85
CA LEU A 59 -14.53 -20.74 -4.29
C LEU A 59 -13.46 -21.72 -4.78
N HIS A 60 -13.03 -22.66 -3.93
CA HIS A 60 -12.05 -23.71 -4.23
C HIS A 60 -10.73 -23.19 -4.79
N PHE A 61 -10.21 -22.10 -4.23
CA PHE A 61 -8.89 -21.58 -4.60
C PHE A 61 -7.78 -22.56 -4.19
N SER A 62 -6.82 -22.80 -5.07
CA SER A 62 -5.52 -23.33 -4.65
C SER A 62 -4.76 -22.30 -3.82
N GLY A 63 -3.79 -22.75 -3.02
CA GLY A 63 -3.02 -21.83 -2.18
C GLY A 63 -2.35 -20.71 -2.98
N SER A 64 -1.71 -21.04 -4.10
CA SER A 64 -1.06 -20.05 -4.98
C SER A 64 -2.05 -19.12 -5.70
N ASN A 65 -3.24 -19.63 -6.08
CA ASN A 65 -4.26 -18.79 -6.71
C ASN A 65 -4.95 -17.87 -5.71
N LEU A 66 -5.01 -18.22 -4.43
CA LEU A 66 -5.59 -17.38 -3.38
C LEU A 66 -4.88 -16.02 -3.26
N GLU A 67 -3.58 -15.99 -3.52
CA GLU A 67 -2.80 -14.74 -3.54
C GLU A 67 -3.37 -13.71 -4.51
N TRP A 68 -4.03 -14.15 -5.59
CA TRP A 68 -4.63 -13.25 -6.58
C TRP A 68 -5.80 -12.43 -6.04
N VAL A 69 -6.47 -12.87 -4.98
CA VAL A 69 -7.52 -12.07 -4.31
C VAL A 69 -6.92 -10.78 -3.74
N VAL A 70 -5.66 -10.82 -3.31
CA VAL A 70 -4.92 -9.65 -2.80
C VAL A 70 -4.14 -8.96 -3.91
N ASN A 71 -3.41 -9.72 -4.73
CA ASN A 71 -2.52 -9.19 -5.78
C ASN A 71 -3.28 -8.44 -6.86
N ALA A 72 -4.46 -8.91 -7.31
CA ALA A 72 -5.23 -8.22 -8.34
C ALA A 72 -5.59 -6.78 -7.93
N TYR A 73 -5.98 -6.58 -6.68
CA TYR A 73 -6.22 -5.25 -6.12
C TYR A 73 -4.90 -4.44 -6.02
N ALA A 74 -3.87 -5.02 -5.41
CA ALA A 74 -2.63 -4.30 -5.11
C ALA A 74 -1.87 -3.90 -6.38
N VAL A 75 -1.84 -4.75 -7.42
CA VAL A 75 -1.26 -4.45 -8.73
C VAL A 75 -2.02 -3.33 -9.44
N SER A 76 -3.35 -3.41 -9.49
CA SER A 76 -4.18 -2.39 -10.13
C SER A 76 -4.11 -1.07 -9.36
N PHE A 77 -4.17 -1.12 -8.04
CA PHE A 77 -4.05 0.07 -7.19
C PHE A 77 -2.67 0.71 -7.33
N GLY A 78 -1.59 -0.04 -7.11
CA GLY A 78 -0.22 0.46 -7.17
C GLY A 78 0.20 0.92 -8.57
N GLY A 79 -0.14 0.14 -9.60
CA GLY A 79 0.20 0.42 -11.00
C GLY A 79 -0.51 1.67 -11.56
N LEU A 80 -1.75 1.92 -11.14
CA LEU A 80 -2.54 3.05 -11.62
C LEU A 80 -2.55 4.26 -10.68
N LEU A 81 -1.89 4.17 -9.51
CA LEU A 81 -1.91 5.23 -8.49
C LEU A 81 -1.43 6.59 -9.04
N LEU A 82 -0.34 6.59 -9.81
CA LEU A 82 0.21 7.80 -10.42
C LEU A 82 -0.74 8.39 -11.48
N LEU A 83 -1.36 7.55 -12.30
CA LEU A 83 -2.36 7.95 -13.28
C LEU A 83 -3.60 8.53 -12.59
N GLY A 84 -4.07 7.91 -11.52
CA GLY A 84 -5.20 8.37 -10.71
C GLY A 84 -4.95 9.76 -10.12
N GLY A 85 -3.77 9.99 -9.56
CA GLY A 85 -3.36 11.30 -9.07
C GLY A 85 -3.35 12.37 -10.18
N ARG A 86 -2.76 12.03 -11.34
CA ARG A 86 -2.74 12.92 -12.50
C ARG A 86 -4.13 13.21 -13.05
N SER A 87 -5.02 12.21 -13.01
CA SER A 87 -6.42 12.35 -13.45
C SER A 87 -7.17 13.42 -12.65
N GLY A 88 -6.95 13.48 -11.34
CA GLY A 88 -7.53 14.50 -10.47
C GLY A 88 -7.11 15.93 -10.86
N ASP A 89 -5.86 16.12 -11.28
CA ASP A 89 -5.37 17.43 -11.69
C ASP A 89 -5.91 17.86 -13.07
N LEU A 90 -6.08 16.93 -14.00
CA LEU A 90 -6.50 17.20 -15.37
C LEU A 90 -8.01 17.33 -15.55
N LEU A 91 -8.78 16.44 -14.90
CA LEU A 91 -10.24 16.33 -15.13
C LEU A 91 -11.10 17.02 -14.08
N GLU A 92 -10.63 17.35 -12.94
CA GLU A 92 -11.29 17.88 -11.74
C GLU A 92 -11.26 16.87 -10.59
N ARG A 93 -10.58 17.24 -9.49
CA ARG A 93 -10.34 16.35 -8.33
C ARG A 93 -11.62 15.77 -7.73
N ARG A 94 -12.65 16.60 -7.56
CA ARG A 94 -13.95 16.16 -7.02
C ARG A 94 -14.59 15.07 -7.89
N ARG A 95 -14.60 15.24 -9.21
CA ARG A 95 -15.20 14.26 -10.14
C ARG A 95 -14.44 12.94 -10.10
N ILE A 96 -13.11 12.99 -10.21
CA ILE A 96 -12.27 11.77 -10.16
C ILE A 96 -12.41 11.05 -8.83
N PHE A 97 -12.47 11.77 -7.72
CA PHE A 97 -12.73 11.19 -6.41
C PHE A 97 -14.06 10.44 -6.36
N ILE A 98 -15.16 11.07 -6.82
CA ILE A 98 -16.50 10.47 -6.83
C ILE A 98 -16.56 9.27 -7.78
N VAL A 99 -16.02 9.38 -9.00
CA VAL A 99 -15.97 8.28 -9.96
C VAL A 99 -15.16 7.12 -9.41
N GLY A 100 -14.00 7.38 -8.80
CA GLY A 100 -13.17 6.37 -8.15
C GLY A 100 -13.92 5.63 -7.04
N LEU A 101 -14.63 6.36 -6.18
CA LEU A 101 -15.49 5.76 -5.15
C LEU A 101 -16.61 4.90 -5.74
N LEU A 102 -17.29 5.37 -6.79
CA LEU A 102 -18.38 4.61 -7.43
C LEU A 102 -17.86 3.36 -8.12
N VAL A 103 -16.71 3.43 -8.81
CA VAL A 103 -16.04 2.25 -9.39
C VAL A 103 -15.68 1.25 -8.29
N PHE A 104 -15.10 1.73 -7.19
CA PHE A 104 -14.75 0.90 -6.03
C PHE A 104 -15.99 0.21 -5.45
N VAL A 105 -17.08 0.95 -5.22
CA VAL A 105 -18.34 0.45 -4.66
C VAL A 105 -18.99 -0.59 -5.58
N LEU A 106 -19.06 -0.30 -6.88
CA LEU A 106 -19.64 -1.23 -7.86
C LEU A 106 -18.82 -2.53 -7.93
N ALA A 107 -17.51 -2.41 -7.99
CA ALA A 107 -16.61 -3.58 -7.97
C ALA A 107 -16.74 -4.38 -6.67
N SER A 108 -16.87 -3.71 -5.52
CA SER A 108 -17.10 -4.35 -4.24
C SER A 108 -18.45 -5.09 -4.21
N LEU A 109 -19.51 -4.46 -4.72
CA LEU A 109 -20.82 -5.12 -4.85
C LEU A 109 -20.73 -6.38 -5.72
N LEU A 110 -20.09 -6.28 -6.89
CA LEU A 110 -19.87 -7.43 -7.79
C LEU A 110 -19.00 -8.50 -7.13
N GLY A 111 -17.97 -8.13 -6.39
CA GLY A 111 -17.13 -9.07 -5.63
C GLY A 111 -17.90 -9.86 -4.58
N GLY A 112 -18.87 -9.24 -3.91
CA GLY A 112 -19.75 -9.90 -2.95
C GLY A 112 -20.68 -10.95 -3.60
N PHE A 113 -21.00 -10.82 -4.89
CA PHE A 113 -21.78 -11.78 -5.66
C PHE A 113 -20.92 -12.81 -6.40
N ALA A 114 -19.60 -12.82 -6.24
CA ALA A 114 -18.74 -13.75 -6.95
C ALA A 114 -19.10 -15.21 -6.68
N THR A 115 -19.18 -16.00 -7.76
CA THR A 115 -19.49 -17.44 -7.75
C THR A 115 -18.29 -18.29 -8.14
N ASP A 116 -17.26 -17.68 -8.74
CA ASP A 116 -16.02 -18.32 -9.17
C ASP A 116 -14.80 -17.45 -8.93
N GLN A 117 -13.61 -18.03 -9.11
CA GLN A 117 -12.32 -17.39 -8.87
C GLN A 117 -12.08 -16.20 -9.80
N ALA A 118 -12.36 -16.37 -11.10
CA ALA A 118 -12.07 -15.35 -12.10
C ALA A 118 -12.94 -14.09 -11.87
N TRP A 119 -14.21 -14.28 -11.55
CA TRP A 119 -15.11 -13.18 -11.18
C TRP A 119 -14.56 -12.37 -10.01
N LEU A 120 -14.18 -13.04 -8.91
CA LEU A 120 -13.65 -12.35 -7.74
C LEU A 120 -12.36 -11.61 -8.06
N ILE A 121 -11.42 -12.23 -8.78
CA ILE A 121 -10.15 -11.61 -9.19
C ILE A 121 -10.39 -10.37 -10.05
N ILE A 122 -11.30 -10.44 -11.03
CA ILE A 122 -11.66 -9.29 -11.88
C ILE A 122 -12.29 -8.18 -11.05
N ALA A 123 -13.22 -8.51 -10.15
CA ALA A 123 -13.82 -7.53 -9.24
C ALA A 123 -12.75 -6.85 -8.38
N ARG A 124 -11.79 -7.58 -7.85
CA ARG A 124 -10.65 -7.05 -7.08
C ARG A 124 -9.76 -6.12 -7.93
N ALA A 125 -9.49 -6.49 -9.17
CA ALA A 125 -8.72 -5.64 -10.09
C ALA A 125 -9.44 -4.31 -10.36
N VAL A 126 -10.74 -4.34 -10.65
CA VAL A 126 -11.56 -3.13 -10.87
C VAL A 126 -11.67 -2.28 -9.60
N GLN A 127 -11.78 -2.93 -8.43
CA GLN A 127 -11.78 -2.26 -7.13
C GLN A 127 -10.46 -1.51 -6.89
N GLY A 128 -9.32 -2.11 -7.26
CA GLY A 128 -8.00 -1.47 -7.24
C GLY A 128 -7.92 -0.22 -8.14
N VAL A 129 -8.55 -0.25 -9.33
CA VAL A 129 -8.67 0.93 -10.21
C VAL A 129 -9.43 2.06 -9.50
N GLY A 130 -10.57 1.75 -8.88
CA GLY A 130 -11.36 2.72 -8.11
C GLY A 130 -10.55 3.36 -6.97
N ALA A 131 -9.81 2.54 -6.21
CA ALA A 131 -8.92 3.00 -5.15
C ALA A 131 -7.79 3.89 -5.69
N ALA A 132 -7.19 3.54 -6.83
CA ALA A 132 -6.13 4.32 -7.48
C ALA A 132 -6.60 5.72 -7.90
N MET A 133 -7.87 5.87 -8.26
CA MET A 133 -8.47 7.18 -8.54
C MET A 133 -8.81 7.95 -7.26
N ALA A 134 -9.37 7.29 -6.26
CA ALA A 134 -9.89 7.94 -5.04
C ALA A 134 -8.78 8.38 -4.08
N ALA A 135 -7.81 7.53 -3.75
CA ALA A 135 -6.83 7.77 -2.70
C ALA A 135 -5.91 8.99 -2.95
N PRO A 136 -5.25 9.15 -4.11
CA PRO A 136 -4.40 10.31 -4.35
C PRO A 136 -5.20 11.60 -4.52
N THR A 137 -6.42 11.53 -5.07
CA THR A 137 -7.31 12.70 -5.17
C THR A 137 -7.85 13.13 -3.82
N ALA A 138 -8.06 12.21 -2.87
CA ALA A 138 -8.41 12.51 -1.49
C ALA A 138 -7.35 13.40 -0.82
N LEU A 139 -6.08 13.01 -0.88
CA LEU A 139 -4.99 13.80 -0.31
C LEU A 139 -4.80 15.16 -1.02
N SER A 140 -4.98 15.18 -2.35
CA SER A 140 -4.95 16.42 -3.14
C SER A 140 -6.10 17.38 -2.76
N LEU A 141 -7.30 16.85 -2.46
CA LEU A 141 -8.43 17.63 -1.97
C LEU A 141 -8.15 18.25 -0.59
N VAL A 142 -7.47 17.53 0.31
CA VAL A 142 -7.00 18.12 1.58
C VAL A 142 -6.07 19.30 1.31
N ALA A 143 -5.10 19.15 0.42
CA ALA A 143 -4.11 20.19 0.13
C ALA A 143 -4.72 21.48 -0.45
N VAL A 144 -5.79 21.38 -1.25
CA VAL A 144 -6.44 22.56 -1.86
C VAL A 144 -7.55 23.17 -1.03
N THR A 145 -8.15 22.40 -0.10
CA THR A 145 -9.29 22.87 0.69
C THR A 145 -8.84 23.54 1.98
N PHE A 146 -7.75 23.05 2.57
CA PHE A 146 -7.27 23.56 3.85
C PHE A 146 -6.12 24.55 3.64
N PRO A 147 -6.19 25.76 4.26
CA PRO A 147 -5.11 26.74 4.23
C PRO A 147 -3.78 26.16 4.75
N GLU A 148 -2.66 26.65 4.22
CA GLU A 148 -1.33 26.27 4.70
C GLU A 148 -1.14 26.54 6.19
N GLY A 149 -0.30 25.72 6.83
CA GLY A 149 -0.03 25.80 8.26
C GLY A 149 -0.88 24.85 9.11
N PRO A 150 -1.21 25.22 10.35
CA PRO A 150 -1.84 24.31 11.31
C PRO A 150 -3.16 23.65 10.85
N PRO A 151 -4.05 24.32 10.10
CA PRO A 151 -5.29 23.69 9.63
C PRO A 151 -5.02 22.52 8.66
N ARG A 152 -4.11 22.70 7.68
CA ARG A 152 -3.72 21.64 6.73
C ARG A 152 -3.01 20.49 7.44
N ASN A 153 -2.09 20.80 8.34
CA ASN A 153 -1.36 19.80 9.12
C ASN A 153 -2.32 18.93 9.95
N ARG A 154 -3.33 19.54 10.57
CA ARG A 154 -4.38 18.81 11.30
C ARG A 154 -5.21 17.92 10.37
N ALA A 155 -5.59 18.42 9.19
CA ALA A 155 -6.35 17.63 8.21
C ALA A 155 -5.57 16.41 7.71
N VAL A 156 -4.27 16.57 7.40
CA VAL A 156 -3.37 15.47 7.02
C VAL A 156 -3.21 14.48 8.17
N ALA A 157 -3.09 14.95 9.41
CA ALA A 157 -3.00 14.06 10.58
C ALA A 157 -4.28 13.23 10.78
N VAL A 158 -5.47 13.81 10.59
CA VAL A 158 -6.74 13.08 10.63
C VAL A 158 -6.81 12.06 9.49
N TYR A 159 -6.41 12.42 8.27
CA TYR A 159 -6.35 11.51 7.13
C TYR A 159 -5.45 10.29 7.41
N ALA A 160 -4.26 10.53 7.98
CA ALA A 160 -3.34 9.45 8.37
C ALA A 160 -3.90 8.59 9.51
N ALA A 161 -4.56 9.21 10.50
CA ALA A 161 -5.21 8.48 11.60
C ALA A 161 -6.33 7.56 11.10
N MET A 162 -7.06 7.96 10.05
CA MET A 162 -8.10 7.12 9.44
C MET A 162 -7.52 5.89 8.72
N ALA A 163 -6.30 5.96 8.20
CA ALA A 163 -5.62 4.78 7.66
C ALA A 163 -5.36 3.73 8.76
N ILE A 164 -4.90 4.18 9.93
CA ILE A 164 -4.67 3.29 11.08
C ILE A 164 -5.98 2.75 11.65
N MET A 165 -7.00 3.62 11.73
CA MET A 165 -8.34 3.19 12.15
C MET A 165 -8.93 2.17 11.17
N GLY A 166 -8.71 2.34 9.85
CA GLY A 166 -9.11 1.39 8.82
C GLY A 166 -8.49 0.01 9.02
N LEU A 167 -7.22 -0.05 9.44
CA LEU A 167 -6.56 -1.30 9.80
C LEU A 167 -7.27 -1.99 10.98
N VAL A 168 -7.49 -1.28 12.07
CA VAL A 168 -8.15 -1.83 13.28
C VAL A 168 -9.58 -2.27 12.98
N VAL A 169 -10.37 -1.36 12.40
CA VAL A 169 -11.78 -1.63 12.07
C VAL A 169 -11.88 -2.76 11.05
N GLY A 170 -10.99 -2.81 10.06
CA GLY A 170 -10.98 -3.87 9.05
C GLY A 170 -10.72 -5.26 9.63
N LEU A 171 -9.76 -5.39 10.55
CA LEU A 171 -9.47 -6.64 11.24
C LEU A 171 -10.65 -7.11 12.10
N LEU A 172 -11.24 -6.22 12.89
CA LEU A 172 -12.37 -6.56 13.76
C LEU A 172 -13.66 -6.79 12.97
N ALA A 173 -14.01 -5.88 12.06
CA ALA A 173 -15.21 -6.01 11.23
C ALA A 173 -15.11 -7.23 10.32
N GLY A 174 -13.93 -7.50 9.74
CA GLY A 174 -13.67 -8.71 8.96
C GLY A 174 -13.94 -9.97 9.77
N GLY A 175 -13.37 -10.03 10.96
CA GLY A 175 -13.59 -11.13 11.89
C GLY A 175 -15.07 -11.33 12.24
N LEU A 176 -15.78 -10.26 12.58
CA LEU A 176 -17.22 -10.30 12.91
C LEU A 176 -18.08 -10.72 11.71
N LEU A 177 -17.88 -10.08 10.55
CA LEU A 177 -18.69 -10.34 9.36
C LEU A 177 -18.50 -11.77 8.84
N VAL A 178 -17.24 -12.26 8.83
CA VAL A 178 -16.94 -13.62 8.38
C VAL A 178 -17.47 -14.67 9.35
N THR A 179 -17.33 -14.45 10.66
CA THR A 179 -17.75 -15.42 11.69
C THR A 179 -19.26 -15.52 11.80
N TYR A 180 -20.00 -14.40 11.75
CA TYR A 180 -21.44 -14.38 12.06
C TYR A 180 -22.35 -14.29 10.83
N LEU A 181 -21.81 -13.84 9.68
CA LEU A 181 -22.59 -13.70 8.46
C LEU A 181 -21.99 -14.57 7.34
N SER A 182 -21.07 -13.99 6.55
CA SER A 182 -20.43 -14.69 5.43
C SER A 182 -19.24 -13.85 4.95
N TRP A 183 -18.24 -14.49 4.34
CA TRP A 183 -17.13 -13.79 3.69
C TRP A 183 -17.58 -12.74 2.65
N ARG A 184 -18.76 -12.90 2.04
CA ARG A 184 -19.32 -11.97 1.05
C ARG A 184 -19.56 -10.57 1.64
N TRP A 185 -19.87 -10.50 2.94
CA TRP A 185 -20.13 -9.24 3.63
C TRP A 185 -18.90 -8.36 3.78
N VAL A 186 -17.69 -8.91 3.64
CA VAL A 186 -16.47 -8.08 3.62
C VAL A 186 -16.43 -7.16 2.40
N PHE A 187 -17.14 -7.53 1.33
CA PHE A 187 -17.34 -6.68 0.16
C PHE A 187 -18.58 -5.80 0.29
N PHE A 188 -19.71 -6.36 0.72
CA PHE A 188 -20.96 -5.60 0.82
C PHE A 188 -20.88 -4.44 1.80
N VAL A 189 -20.09 -4.50 2.86
CA VAL A 189 -19.93 -3.42 3.84
C VAL A 189 -19.40 -2.12 3.22
N ASN A 190 -18.60 -2.21 2.17
CA ASN A 190 -18.08 -1.06 1.45
C ASN A 190 -19.17 -0.30 0.66
N VAL A 191 -20.26 -0.98 0.30
CA VAL A 191 -21.30 -0.42 -0.56
C VAL A 191 -22.04 0.74 0.13
N PRO A 192 -22.67 0.56 1.29
CA PRO A 192 -23.35 1.67 1.97
C PRO A 192 -22.37 2.79 2.36
N ILE A 193 -21.17 2.45 2.85
CA ILE A 193 -20.17 3.44 3.23
C ILE A 193 -19.77 4.29 2.01
N GLY A 194 -19.39 3.65 0.92
CA GLY A 194 -18.91 4.36 -0.26
C GLY A 194 -20.01 5.17 -0.97
N LEU A 195 -21.27 4.69 -1.01
CA LEU A 195 -22.40 5.44 -1.56
C LEU A 195 -22.68 6.71 -0.73
N VAL A 196 -22.69 6.61 0.60
CA VAL A 196 -22.85 7.76 1.48
C VAL A 196 -21.72 8.77 1.29
N VAL A 197 -20.47 8.28 1.26
CA VAL A 197 -19.30 9.15 1.05
C VAL A 197 -19.35 9.82 -0.32
N ALA A 198 -19.71 9.11 -1.39
CA ALA A 198 -19.84 9.67 -2.74
C ALA A 198 -20.96 10.72 -2.83
N ALA A 199 -22.12 10.46 -2.22
CA ALA A 199 -23.25 11.40 -2.18
C ALA A 199 -22.90 12.68 -1.40
N LEU A 200 -22.23 12.54 -0.25
CA LEU A 200 -21.74 13.69 0.52
C LEU A 200 -20.64 14.45 -0.22
N ALA A 201 -19.71 13.74 -0.85
CA ALA A 201 -18.66 14.34 -1.68
C ALA A 201 -19.24 15.23 -2.78
N ALA A 202 -20.30 14.76 -3.45
CA ALA A 202 -20.99 15.53 -4.46
C ALA A 202 -21.63 16.84 -3.97
N ARG A 203 -21.94 16.94 -2.69
CA ARG A 203 -22.57 18.14 -2.08
C ARG A 203 -21.59 19.08 -1.40
N VAL A 204 -20.49 18.53 -0.87
CA VAL A 204 -19.64 19.22 0.10
C VAL A 204 -18.26 19.58 -0.46
N LEU A 205 -17.69 18.74 -1.35
CA LEU A 205 -16.37 19.00 -1.89
C LEU A 205 -16.38 20.19 -2.87
N PRO A 206 -15.39 21.09 -2.78
CA PRO A 206 -15.26 22.20 -3.72
C PRO A 206 -14.93 21.71 -5.12
N THR A 207 -15.46 22.39 -6.13
CA THR A 207 -15.03 22.22 -7.51
C THR A 207 -13.65 22.83 -7.69
N SER A 208 -12.74 22.11 -8.30
CA SER A 208 -11.39 22.59 -8.63
C SER A 208 -11.28 22.84 -10.12
N GLY A 209 -10.57 23.90 -10.52
CA GLY A 209 -10.29 24.17 -11.92
C GLY A 209 -9.52 23.02 -12.58
N ARG A 210 -9.76 22.80 -13.87
CA ARG A 210 -9.02 21.86 -14.71
C ARG A 210 -7.66 22.46 -15.06
N ARG A 211 -6.60 21.65 -15.01
CA ARG A 211 -5.30 22.03 -15.54
C ARG A 211 -5.14 21.46 -16.96
N ALA A 212 -4.58 22.24 -17.86
CA ALA A 212 -4.23 21.74 -19.18
C ALA A 212 -3.09 20.72 -19.08
N GLY A 213 -3.23 19.60 -19.78
CA GLY A 213 -2.22 18.54 -19.80
C GLY A 213 -2.73 17.30 -20.55
N ARG A 214 -1.88 16.29 -20.67
CA ARG A 214 -2.22 15.01 -21.29
C ARG A 214 -1.92 13.87 -20.33
N PHE A 215 -2.62 12.75 -20.52
CA PHE A 215 -2.37 11.49 -19.82
C PHE A 215 -1.22 10.73 -20.47
N ASP A 216 -0.35 10.18 -19.68
CA ASP A 216 0.58 9.14 -20.11
C ASP A 216 -0.05 7.75 -19.96
N LEU A 217 -1.03 7.47 -20.83
CA LEU A 217 -1.68 6.16 -20.85
C LEU A 217 -0.71 5.03 -21.22
N PRO A 218 0.21 5.19 -22.21
CA PRO A 218 1.20 4.16 -22.50
C PRO A 218 2.07 3.81 -21.29
N GLY A 219 2.54 4.83 -20.53
CA GLY A 219 3.32 4.61 -19.30
C GLY A 219 2.51 3.84 -18.25
N ALA A 220 1.26 4.24 -17.98
CA ALA A 220 0.39 3.56 -17.02
C ALA A 220 0.10 2.09 -17.42
N ILE A 221 -0.22 1.85 -18.69
CA ILE A 221 -0.53 0.50 -19.19
C ILE A 221 0.71 -0.39 -19.10
N THR A 222 1.86 0.08 -19.57
CA THR A 222 3.10 -0.73 -19.58
C THR A 222 3.60 -1.01 -18.17
N ALA A 223 3.50 -0.06 -17.23
CA ALA A 223 3.84 -0.29 -15.84
C ALA A 223 2.92 -1.34 -15.20
N THR A 224 1.59 -1.12 -15.29
CA THR A 224 0.60 -2.00 -14.63
C THR A 224 0.61 -3.40 -15.23
N ALA A 225 0.58 -3.51 -16.56
CA ALA A 225 0.63 -4.80 -17.25
C ALA A 225 1.98 -5.51 -17.04
N GLY A 226 3.09 -4.77 -16.97
CA GLY A 226 4.41 -5.32 -16.68
C GLY A 226 4.50 -5.92 -15.28
N VAL A 227 4.00 -5.22 -14.27
CA VAL A 227 3.94 -5.74 -12.89
C VAL A 227 2.95 -6.92 -12.81
N ALA A 228 1.79 -6.84 -13.46
CA ALA A 228 0.83 -7.94 -13.49
C ALA A 228 1.42 -9.21 -14.13
N ALA A 229 2.12 -9.07 -15.24
CA ALA A 229 2.79 -10.17 -15.92
C ALA A 229 3.92 -10.78 -15.06
N LEU A 230 4.68 -9.94 -14.36
CA LEU A 230 5.72 -10.38 -13.42
C LEU A 230 5.13 -11.19 -12.26
N VAL A 231 4.10 -10.66 -11.62
CA VAL A 231 3.40 -11.33 -10.52
C VAL A 231 2.78 -12.63 -11.01
N TYR A 232 2.14 -12.65 -12.18
CA TYR A 232 1.56 -13.85 -12.77
C TYR A 232 2.62 -14.94 -13.03
N GLY A 233 3.75 -14.57 -13.64
CA GLY A 233 4.83 -15.51 -13.90
C GLY A 233 5.40 -16.11 -12.63
N LEU A 234 5.67 -15.29 -11.63
CA LEU A 234 6.20 -15.74 -10.34
C LEU A 234 5.21 -16.63 -9.58
N SER A 235 3.95 -16.21 -9.45
CA SER A 235 2.93 -17.01 -8.73
C SER A 235 2.65 -18.38 -9.36
N ASN A 236 2.82 -18.51 -10.70
CA ASN A 236 2.64 -19.77 -11.40
C ASN A 236 3.91 -20.61 -11.52
N ALA A 237 5.07 -20.13 -11.05
CA ALA A 237 6.32 -20.87 -11.11
C ALA A 237 6.50 -21.89 -9.96
N ALA A 238 5.61 -21.88 -8.95
CA ALA A 238 5.69 -22.74 -7.79
C ALA A 238 5.66 -24.24 -8.17
N THR A 239 6.42 -25.04 -7.44
CA THR A 239 6.43 -26.50 -7.60
C THR A 239 5.16 -27.11 -7.01
N THR A 240 4.51 -27.99 -7.74
CA THR A 240 3.29 -28.70 -7.29
C THR A 240 3.59 -29.92 -6.42
N PRO A 241 2.60 -30.48 -5.68
CA PRO A 241 2.81 -31.62 -4.77
C PRO A 241 3.35 -32.89 -5.44
N ASP A 242 3.08 -33.09 -6.72
CA ASP A 242 3.65 -34.17 -7.56
C ASP A 242 5.15 -33.96 -7.88
N GLY A 243 5.71 -32.82 -7.50
CA GLY A 243 7.11 -32.48 -7.64
C GLY A 243 7.48 -31.86 -8.99
N VAL A 244 6.49 -31.49 -9.80
CA VAL A 244 6.70 -30.82 -11.07
C VAL A 244 7.03 -29.35 -10.82
N SER A 245 8.18 -28.91 -11.32
CA SER A 245 8.59 -27.51 -11.32
C SER A 245 8.06 -26.81 -12.56
N HIS A 246 7.34 -25.71 -12.38
CA HIS A 246 6.71 -24.95 -13.46
C HIS A 246 7.57 -23.80 -14.03
N TRP A 247 8.82 -23.63 -13.57
CA TRP A 247 9.71 -22.57 -14.07
C TRP A 247 9.97 -22.62 -15.57
N GLY A 248 9.93 -23.83 -16.18
CA GLY A 248 10.09 -24.04 -17.62
C GLY A 248 8.79 -23.96 -18.43
N ASP A 249 7.66 -23.78 -17.80
CA ASP A 249 6.38 -23.73 -18.49
C ASP A 249 6.28 -22.51 -19.41
N THR A 250 5.76 -22.72 -20.62
CA THR A 250 5.59 -21.65 -21.62
C THR A 250 4.84 -20.45 -21.07
N LYS A 251 3.81 -20.66 -20.24
CA LYS A 251 3.04 -19.57 -19.60
C LYS A 251 3.88 -18.74 -18.65
N VAL A 252 4.74 -19.37 -17.85
CA VAL A 252 5.65 -18.70 -16.90
C VAL A 252 6.73 -17.94 -17.66
N VAL A 253 7.44 -18.61 -18.57
CA VAL A 253 8.50 -17.98 -19.37
C VAL A 253 7.95 -16.83 -20.21
N ALA A 254 6.82 -17.02 -20.89
CA ALA A 254 6.20 -15.97 -21.69
C ALA A 254 5.75 -14.76 -20.86
N SER A 255 5.17 -14.98 -19.67
CA SER A 255 4.76 -13.88 -18.80
C SER A 255 5.95 -13.13 -18.21
N LEU A 256 7.03 -13.81 -17.82
CA LEU A 256 8.25 -13.15 -17.34
C LEU A 256 8.96 -12.37 -18.45
N ALA A 257 8.98 -12.92 -19.68
CA ALA A 257 9.50 -12.20 -20.84
C ALA A 257 8.64 -10.97 -21.18
N ALA A 258 7.31 -11.12 -21.16
CA ALA A 258 6.39 -9.99 -21.34
C ALA A 258 6.58 -8.93 -20.25
N ALA A 259 6.76 -9.32 -18.99
CA ALA A 259 7.07 -8.41 -17.90
C ALA A 259 8.34 -7.60 -18.16
N ALA A 260 9.42 -8.27 -18.56
CA ALA A 260 10.69 -7.62 -18.88
C ALA A 260 10.54 -6.59 -20.02
N VAL A 261 9.85 -6.97 -21.10
CA VAL A 261 9.60 -6.07 -22.25
C VAL A 261 8.72 -4.89 -21.85
N LEU A 262 7.63 -5.11 -21.11
CA LEU A 262 6.70 -4.05 -20.69
C LEU A 262 7.35 -3.08 -19.71
N LEU A 263 8.11 -3.57 -18.72
CA LEU A 263 8.81 -2.71 -17.75
C LEU A 263 9.97 -1.95 -18.40
N ALA A 264 10.70 -2.55 -19.35
CA ALA A 264 11.67 -1.84 -20.15
C ALA A 264 11.02 -0.76 -21.04
N SER A 265 9.88 -1.08 -21.67
CA SER A 265 9.10 -0.11 -22.44
C SER A 265 8.60 1.04 -21.56
N PHE A 266 8.12 0.76 -20.35
CA PHE A 266 7.76 1.77 -19.36
C PHE A 266 8.94 2.71 -19.06
N ALA A 267 10.13 2.16 -18.77
CA ALA A 267 11.31 2.97 -18.51
C ALA A 267 11.68 3.88 -19.70
N VAL A 268 11.56 3.38 -20.93
CA VAL A 268 11.81 4.16 -22.14
C VAL A 268 10.75 5.24 -22.34
N ILE A 269 9.48 4.93 -22.13
CA ILE A 269 8.37 5.90 -22.25
C ILE A 269 8.57 7.02 -21.24
N GLU A 270 8.82 6.72 -19.96
CA GLU A 270 9.01 7.69 -18.88
C GLU A 270 10.22 8.61 -19.10
N THR A 271 11.28 8.12 -19.79
CA THR A 271 12.43 8.97 -20.14
C THR A 271 12.16 9.91 -21.30
N ARG A 272 11.22 9.57 -22.20
CA ARG A 272 10.92 10.34 -23.42
C ARG A 272 9.66 11.18 -23.31
N SER A 273 8.73 10.81 -22.43
CA SER A 273 7.43 11.48 -22.26
C SER A 273 7.60 12.87 -21.63
N ARG A 274 6.98 13.88 -22.27
CA ARG A 274 6.84 15.22 -21.65
C ARG A 274 5.82 15.24 -20.50
N TYR A 275 4.96 14.23 -20.43
CA TYR A 275 3.87 14.09 -19.46
C TYR A 275 4.09 12.87 -18.56
N ALA A 276 5.36 12.48 -18.35
CA ALA A 276 5.74 11.33 -17.56
C ALA A 276 4.98 11.25 -16.23
N LEU A 277 4.47 10.06 -15.91
CA LEU A 277 3.79 9.79 -14.63
C LEU A 277 4.79 9.80 -13.48
N LEU A 278 5.96 9.23 -13.73
CA LEU A 278 7.09 9.19 -12.81
C LEU A 278 8.30 9.86 -13.45
N PRO A 279 8.45 11.19 -13.32
CA PRO A 279 9.61 11.86 -13.89
C PRO A 279 10.91 11.21 -13.42
N MET A 280 11.70 10.66 -14.34
CA MET A 280 12.95 9.92 -14.02
C MET A 280 13.96 10.78 -13.24
N ARG A 281 13.84 12.13 -13.30
CA ARG A 281 14.61 13.04 -12.44
C ARG A 281 14.37 12.80 -10.94
N LEU A 282 13.17 12.30 -10.55
CA LEU A 282 12.89 11.95 -9.15
C LEU A 282 13.74 10.76 -8.70
N LEU A 283 13.95 9.78 -9.57
CA LEU A 283 14.76 8.59 -9.29
C LEU A 283 16.28 8.81 -9.49
N ARG A 284 16.71 9.96 -10.06
CA ARG A 284 18.14 10.31 -10.10
C ARG A 284 18.70 10.67 -8.73
N SER A 285 17.87 11.12 -7.79
CA SER A 285 18.31 11.29 -6.41
C SER A 285 18.57 9.95 -5.77
N ARG A 286 19.82 9.69 -5.38
CA ARG A 286 20.26 8.45 -4.74
C ARG A 286 19.44 8.13 -3.49
N ASP A 287 19.24 9.12 -2.63
CA ASP A 287 18.49 8.93 -1.38
C ASP A 287 17.02 8.59 -1.63
N ARG A 288 16.38 9.26 -2.58
CA ARG A 288 14.99 9.02 -2.94
C ARG A 288 14.80 7.63 -3.57
N SER A 289 15.70 7.23 -4.46
CA SER A 289 15.68 5.88 -5.04
C SER A 289 15.93 4.81 -3.97
N GLY A 290 16.84 5.07 -3.04
CA GLY A 290 17.07 4.19 -1.90
C GLY A 290 15.82 4.05 -1.02
N ALA A 291 15.16 5.15 -0.69
CA ALA A 291 13.93 5.14 0.09
C ALA A 291 12.77 4.44 -0.66
N PHE A 292 12.67 4.61 -1.99
CA PHE A 292 11.72 3.87 -2.82
C PHE A 292 11.98 2.37 -2.81
N LEU A 293 13.24 1.93 -2.94
CA LEU A 293 13.61 0.51 -2.83
C LEU A 293 13.29 -0.06 -1.44
N ILE A 294 13.52 0.72 -0.38
CA ILE A 294 13.12 0.32 0.99
C ILE A 294 11.59 0.19 1.08
N SER A 295 10.81 1.07 0.42
CA SER A 295 9.35 0.94 0.42
C SER A 295 8.85 -0.34 -0.29
N LEU A 296 9.54 -0.80 -1.33
CA LEU A 296 9.28 -2.10 -1.96
C LEU A 296 9.53 -3.26 -0.97
N CYS A 297 10.66 -3.22 -0.25
CA CYS A 297 10.98 -4.24 0.75
C CYS A 297 9.95 -4.28 1.90
N VAL A 298 9.53 -3.11 2.37
CA VAL A 298 8.50 -2.96 3.40
C VAL A 298 7.15 -3.50 2.93
N GLY A 299 6.75 -3.19 1.69
CA GLY A 299 5.54 -3.73 1.08
C GLY A 299 5.54 -5.26 1.03
N THR A 300 6.67 -5.86 0.60
CA THR A 300 6.87 -7.32 0.61
C THR A 300 6.63 -7.92 1.99
N ALA A 301 7.24 -7.34 3.03
CA ALA A 301 7.15 -7.85 4.39
C ALA A 301 5.72 -7.77 4.94
N ILE A 302 5.04 -6.63 4.73
CA ILE A 302 3.68 -6.42 5.25
C ILE A 302 2.69 -7.36 4.58
N LEU A 303 2.66 -7.39 3.24
CA LEU A 303 1.67 -8.19 2.51
C LEU A 303 1.89 -9.69 2.73
N GLY A 304 3.16 -10.13 2.70
CA GLY A 304 3.52 -11.52 2.98
C GLY A 304 3.17 -11.94 4.40
N MET A 305 3.47 -11.09 5.41
CA MET A 305 3.11 -11.39 6.80
C MET A 305 1.59 -11.58 6.94
N PHE A 306 0.80 -10.59 6.56
CA PHE A 306 -0.65 -10.66 6.76
C PHE A 306 -1.29 -11.82 6.00
N PHE A 307 -0.86 -12.10 4.77
CA PHE A 307 -1.41 -13.19 3.97
C PHE A 307 -1.11 -14.55 4.60
N PHE A 308 0.17 -14.92 4.74
CA PHE A 308 0.55 -16.26 5.20
C PHE A 308 0.22 -16.49 6.66
N LEU A 309 0.33 -15.48 7.51
CA LEU A 309 0.02 -15.62 8.93
C LEU A 309 -1.49 -15.80 9.15
N THR A 310 -2.33 -15.11 8.37
CA THR A 310 -3.79 -15.31 8.44
C THR A 310 -4.18 -16.73 8.04
N VAL A 311 -3.63 -17.23 6.93
CA VAL A 311 -3.87 -18.62 6.50
C VAL A 311 -3.39 -19.60 7.56
N PHE A 312 -2.17 -19.41 8.09
CA PHE A 312 -1.61 -20.28 9.11
C PHE A 312 -2.45 -20.35 10.39
N ILE A 313 -2.86 -19.18 10.91
CA ILE A 313 -3.62 -19.11 12.17
C ILE A 313 -5.00 -19.78 12.03
N GLN A 314 -5.66 -19.62 10.90
CA GLN A 314 -6.99 -20.19 10.69
C GLN A 314 -6.92 -21.66 10.32
N GLU A 315 -6.00 -22.07 9.44
CA GLU A 315 -5.89 -23.46 8.97
C GLU A 315 -5.19 -24.36 10.00
N VAL A 316 -4.05 -23.93 10.57
CA VAL A 316 -3.24 -24.77 11.46
C VAL A 316 -3.66 -24.65 12.94
N TRP A 317 -3.90 -23.41 13.43
CA TRP A 317 -4.33 -23.24 14.82
C TRP A 317 -5.85 -23.29 15.00
N GLY A 318 -6.62 -23.38 13.92
CA GLY A 318 -8.09 -23.48 13.95
C GLY A 318 -8.76 -22.22 14.56
N TYR A 319 -8.14 -21.05 14.48
CA TYR A 319 -8.74 -19.83 14.99
C TYR A 319 -9.90 -19.38 14.08
N SER A 320 -10.99 -18.95 14.69
CA SER A 320 -12.05 -18.26 13.93
C SER A 320 -11.51 -16.95 13.34
N ALA A 321 -12.17 -16.46 12.29
CA ALA A 321 -11.84 -15.18 11.67
C ALA A 321 -11.82 -14.03 12.70
N LEU A 322 -12.76 -14.01 13.65
CA LEU A 322 -12.80 -13.02 14.71
C LEU A 322 -11.59 -13.12 15.64
N ARG A 323 -11.23 -14.33 16.08
CA ARG A 323 -10.07 -14.55 16.93
C ARG A 323 -8.77 -14.17 16.21
N THR A 324 -8.68 -14.42 14.91
CA THR A 324 -7.57 -13.98 14.05
C THR A 324 -7.47 -12.45 14.01
N GLY A 325 -8.59 -11.75 13.77
CA GLY A 325 -8.62 -10.28 13.77
C GLY A 325 -8.19 -9.68 15.11
N VAL A 326 -8.65 -10.25 16.23
CA VAL A 326 -8.27 -9.83 17.58
C VAL A 326 -6.78 -10.11 17.85
N ALA A 327 -6.24 -11.22 17.34
CA ALA A 327 -4.85 -11.61 17.52
C ALA A 327 -3.86 -10.58 16.93
N TYR A 328 -4.24 -9.88 15.86
CA TYR A 328 -3.45 -8.80 15.25
C TYR A 328 -3.51 -7.45 15.99
N LEU A 329 -4.46 -7.24 16.90
CA LEU A 329 -4.64 -5.93 17.52
C LEU A 329 -3.41 -5.40 18.28
N PRO A 330 -2.60 -6.23 18.98
CA PRO A 330 -1.41 -5.76 19.68
C PRO A 330 -0.35 -5.10 18.77
N TYR A 331 -0.35 -5.43 17.47
CA TYR A 331 0.53 -4.82 16.48
C TYR A 331 0.28 -3.31 16.32
N VAL A 332 -0.98 -2.88 16.39
CA VAL A 332 -1.38 -1.50 16.09
C VAL A 332 -0.82 -0.47 17.06
N PRO A 333 -0.96 -0.60 18.39
CA PRO A 333 -0.39 0.36 19.33
C PRO A 333 1.14 0.43 19.24
N VAL A 334 1.81 -0.67 18.94
CA VAL A 334 3.28 -0.68 18.83
C VAL A 334 3.73 0.13 17.62
N ILE A 335 3.15 -0.09 16.45
CA ILE A 335 3.51 0.69 15.25
C ILE A 335 3.22 2.18 15.43
N LEU A 336 2.11 2.53 16.11
CA LEU A 336 1.75 3.92 16.43
C LEU A 336 2.77 4.58 17.35
N VAL A 337 3.10 3.94 18.46
CA VAL A 337 4.09 4.46 19.43
C VAL A 337 5.44 4.64 18.76
N MET A 338 5.89 3.66 17.99
CA MET A 338 7.18 3.73 17.31
C MET A 338 7.21 4.74 16.17
N THR A 339 6.07 5.00 15.52
CA THR A 339 5.92 6.10 14.55
C THR A 339 6.10 7.46 15.23
N VAL A 340 5.54 7.66 16.43
CA VAL A 340 5.73 8.88 17.22
C VAL A 340 7.19 9.00 17.69
N VAL A 341 7.81 7.89 18.10
CA VAL A 341 9.24 7.84 18.44
C VAL A 341 10.10 8.24 17.24
N ALA A 342 9.77 7.72 16.05
CA ALA A 342 10.46 8.06 14.81
C ALA A 342 10.34 9.56 14.47
N GLN A 343 9.13 10.15 14.59
CA GLN A 343 8.92 11.59 14.37
C GLN A 343 9.83 12.46 15.25
N ARG A 344 9.92 12.13 16.55
CA ARG A 344 10.80 12.83 17.47
C ARG A 344 12.27 12.51 17.24
N GLY A 345 12.56 11.28 16.83
CA GLY A 345 13.92 10.78 16.56
C GLY A 345 14.55 11.45 15.35
N VAL A 346 13.80 11.69 14.27
CA VAL A 346 14.34 12.35 13.05
C VAL A 346 14.96 13.71 13.37
N SER A 347 14.33 14.50 14.23
CA SER A 347 14.87 15.81 14.61
C SER A 347 16.13 15.72 15.49
N ARG A 348 16.34 14.59 16.20
CA ARG A 348 17.47 14.40 17.12
C ARG A 348 18.67 13.70 16.48
N ILE A 349 18.43 12.57 15.83
CA ILE A 349 19.47 11.67 15.30
C ILE A 349 19.47 11.57 13.76
N GLY A 350 18.48 12.17 13.09
CA GLY A 350 18.33 12.12 11.64
C GLY A 350 17.53 10.92 11.13
N ALA A 351 17.21 10.92 9.82
CA ALA A 351 16.39 9.88 9.20
C ALA A 351 17.15 8.56 8.95
N ARG A 352 18.42 8.63 8.55
CA ARG A 352 19.23 7.45 8.18
C ARG A 352 19.41 6.43 9.32
N PRO A 353 19.81 6.81 10.55
CA PRO A 353 19.94 5.85 11.66
C PRO A 353 18.62 5.16 12.00
N LEU A 354 17.50 5.89 11.92
CA LEU A 354 16.16 5.33 12.18
C LEU A 354 15.76 4.31 11.12
N LEU A 355 16.06 4.57 9.83
CA LEU A 355 15.83 3.60 8.76
C LEU A 355 16.64 2.32 8.97
N ILE A 356 17.92 2.45 9.33
CA ILE A 356 18.80 1.30 9.57
C ILE A 356 18.27 0.49 10.75
N ALA A 357 18.05 1.14 11.90
CA ALA A 357 17.57 0.48 13.11
C ALA A 357 16.18 -0.15 12.91
N GLY A 358 15.25 0.61 12.32
CA GLY A 358 13.89 0.14 12.06
C GLY A 358 13.86 -1.06 11.10
N SER A 359 14.60 -1.01 10.00
CA SER A 359 14.69 -2.12 9.06
C SER A 359 15.36 -3.35 9.69
N ALA A 360 16.39 -3.16 10.52
CA ALA A 360 17.06 -4.26 11.23
C ALA A 360 16.14 -4.92 12.26
N ILE A 361 15.41 -4.12 13.04
CA ILE A 361 14.41 -4.61 14.00
C ILE A 361 13.30 -5.37 13.27
N ALA A 362 12.78 -4.82 12.15
CA ALA A 362 11.76 -5.48 11.35
C ALA A 362 12.26 -6.80 10.74
N ALA A 363 13.50 -6.84 10.24
CA ALA A 363 14.13 -8.06 9.76
C ALA A 363 14.27 -9.11 10.86
N GLY A 364 14.64 -8.70 12.08
CA GLY A 364 14.71 -9.56 13.26
C GLY A 364 13.35 -10.14 13.65
N GLY A 365 12.28 -9.33 13.63
CA GLY A 365 10.91 -9.78 13.88
C GLY A 365 10.44 -10.79 12.84
N MET A 366 10.72 -10.55 11.56
CA MET A 366 10.37 -11.46 10.47
C MET A 366 11.22 -12.75 10.53
N PHE A 367 12.49 -12.65 10.91
CA PHE A 367 13.34 -13.83 11.14
C PHE A 367 12.83 -14.66 12.32
N TRP A 368 12.36 -14.04 13.41
CA TRP A 368 11.72 -14.78 14.49
C TRP A 368 10.43 -15.45 14.01
N LEU A 369 9.61 -14.75 13.25
CA LEU A 369 8.39 -15.33 12.66
C LEU A 369 8.71 -16.54 11.75
N SER A 370 9.87 -16.57 11.09
CA SER A 370 10.31 -17.73 10.31
C SER A 370 10.59 -18.99 11.14
N ARG A 371 10.54 -18.90 12.47
CA ARG A 371 10.65 -20.07 13.37
C ARG A 371 9.29 -20.63 13.76
N ILE A 372 8.21 -20.18 13.12
CA ILE A 372 6.85 -20.69 13.38
C ILE A 372 6.77 -22.18 13.01
N SER A 373 6.08 -22.95 13.84
CA SER A 373 5.80 -24.37 13.65
C SER A 373 4.34 -24.67 14.03
N GLU A 374 3.84 -25.84 13.68
CA GLU A 374 2.50 -26.31 14.07
C GLU A 374 2.30 -26.35 15.59
N HIS A 375 3.38 -26.51 16.36
CA HIS A 375 3.36 -26.52 17.82
C HIS A 375 3.58 -25.14 18.45
N SER A 376 3.77 -24.10 17.66
CA SER A 376 3.99 -22.74 18.19
C SER A 376 2.74 -22.23 18.91
N THR A 377 2.96 -21.54 20.04
CA THR A 377 1.90 -20.86 20.77
C THR A 377 1.69 -19.44 20.23
N TYR A 378 0.54 -18.84 20.52
CA TYR A 378 0.24 -17.46 20.14
C TYR A 378 1.34 -16.48 20.58
N VAL A 379 1.81 -16.59 21.84
CA VAL A 379 2.79 -15.63 22.39
C VAL A 379 4.15 -15.75 21.70
N GLY A 380 4.66 -16.97 21.55
CA GLY A 380 5.99 -17.21 20.99
C GLY A 380 6.03 -17.24 19.45
N GLY A 381 4.97 -17.74 18.84
CA GLY A 381 4.91 -17.92 17.38
C GLY A 381 4.36 -16.70 16.62
N MET A 382 3.54 -15.86 17.26
CA MET A 382 2.92 -14.70 16.59
C MET A 382 3.17 -13.39 17.33
N LEU A 383 2.72 -13.26 18.57
CA LEU A 383 2.71 -11.98 19.29
C LEU A 383 4.10 -11.36 19.41
N GLY A 384 5.09 -12.13 19.84
CA GLY A 384 6.47 -11.65 19.99
C GLY A 384 7.06 -11.12 18.66
N PRO A 385 7.11 -11.95 17.61
CA PRO A 385 7.55 -11.52 16.28
C PRO A 385 6.80 -10.31 15.74
N GLU A 386 5.48 -10.28 15.91
CA GLU A 386 4.59 -9.22 15.40
C GLU A 386 4.88 -7.87 16.07
N LEU A 387 5.07 -7.85 17.39
CA LEU A 387 5.42 -6.64 18.14
C LEU A 387 6.78 -6.08 17.70
N ILE A 388 7.77 -6.95 17.49
CA ILE A 388 9.10 -6.53 17.01
C ILE A 388 9.03 -6.01 15.58
N LEU A 389 8.30 -6.70 14.71
CA LEU A 389 8.09 -6.24 13.32
C LEU A 389 7.38 -4.89 13.30
N GLY A 390 6.31 -4.72 14.08
CA GLY A 390 5.59 -3.46 14.23
C GLY A 390 6.46 -2.33 14.75
N ALA A 391 7.33 -2.61 15.72
CA ALA A 391 8.29 -1.64 16.23
C ALA A 391 9.28 -1.19 15.14
N GLY A 392 9.83 -2.14 14.38
CA GLY A 392 10.72 -1.84 13.27
C GLY A 392 10.05 -1.01 12.18
N LEU A 393 8.86 -1.42 11.72
CA LEU A 393 8.12 -0.72 10.66
C LEU A 393 7.68 0.68 11.10
N GLY A 394 7.25 0.86 12.35
CA GLY A 394 6.92 2.18 12.90
C GLY A 394 8.10 3.16 12.84
N LEU A 395 9.33 2.67 13.04
CA LEU A 395 10.54 3.48 12.90
C LEU A 395 10.89 3.80 11.44
N VAL A 396 10.46 2.98 10.47
CA VAL A 396 10.81 3.15 9.05
C VAL A 396 9.89 4.14 8.33
N PHE A 397 8.59 4.14 8.59
CA PHE A 397 7.61 4.88 7.78
C PHE A 397 7.85 6.39 7.69
N VAL A 398 8.15 7.03 8.82
CA VAL A 398 8.32 8.50 8.87
C VAL A 398 9.62 8.93 8.17
N PRO A 399 10.79 8.39 8.51
CA PRO A 399 12.03 8.79 7.83
C PRO A 399 12.01 8.48 6.34
N MET A 400 11.42 7.36 5.92
CA MET A 400 11.27 6.97 4.52
C MET A 400 10.46 8.02 3.74
N SER A 401 9.31 8.44 4.27
CA SER A 401 8.46 9.46 3.65
C SER A 401 9.17 10.81 3.56
N LEU A 402 9.89 11.21 4.61
CA LEU A 402 10.64 12.47 4.63
C LEU A 402 11.76 12.49 3.59
N ILE A 403 12.49 11.37 3.41
CA ILE A 403 13.55 11.28 2.40
C ILE A 403 12.97 11.33 0.99
N ILE A 404 11.85 10.66 0.73
CA ILE A 404 11.18 10.68 -0.58
C ILE A 404 10.76 12.10 -0.96
N LEU A 405 10.29 12.90 0.01
CA LEU A 405 9.81 14.28 -0.20
C LEU A 405 10.91 15.34 -0.10
N ASN A 406 12.11 14.97 0.34
CA ASN A 406 13.20 15.94 0.56
C ASN A 406 13.63 16.60 -0.75
N LYS A 407 13.74 17.95 -0.77
CA LYS A 407 14.19 18.76 -1.93
C LYS A 407 13.43 18.44 -3.22
N VAL A 408 12.11 18.22 -3.13
CA VAL A 408 11.23 18.00 -4.29
C VAL A 408 10.62 19.32 -4.72
N HIS A 409 10.66 19.62 -6.02
CA HIS A 409 9.97 20.78 -6.58
C HIS A 409 8.47 20.68 -6.35
N GLN A 410 7.79 21.80 -6.10
CA GLN A 410 6.34 21.83 -5.84
C GLN A 410 5.52 21.14 -6.94
N GLY A 411 5.95 21.24 -8.21
CA GLY A 411 5.30 20.55 -9.33
C GLY A 411 5.40 19.04 -9.31
N ASP A 412 6.37 18.45 -8.60
CA ASP A 412 6.61 17.01 -8.51
C ASP A 412 6.17 16.40 -7.18
N ALA A 413 5.71 17.21 -6.23
CA ALA A 413 5.37 16.76 -4.88
C ALA A 413 4.30 15.66 -4.87
N GLY A 414 3.33 15.72 -5.77
CA GLY A 414 2.30 14.70 -5.94
C GLY A 414 2.88 13.36 -6.41
N ALA A 415 3.75 13.37 -7.43
CA ALA A 415 4.41 12.17 -7.92
C ALA A 415 5.36 11.57 -6.85
N ALA A 416 6.12 12.42 -6.16
CA ALA A 416 7.01 11.98 -5.10
C ALA A 416 6.26 11.36 -3.91
N SER A 417 5.15 11.97 -3.44
CA SER A 417 4.35 11.40 -2.35
C SER A 417 3.71 10.06 -2.74
N SER A 418 3.34 9.89 -4.01
CA SER A 418 2.79 8.64 -4.52
C SER A 418 3.83 7.52 -4.59
N LEU A 419 5.14 7.82 -4.74
CA LEU A 419 6.20 6.83 -4.79
C LEU A 419 6.20 5.88 -3.58
N ASN A 420 5.92 6.40 -2.39
CA ASN A 420 5.86 5.58 -1.19
C ASN A 420 4.75 4.51 -1.28
N ASN A 421 3.55 4.93 -1.68
CA ASN A 421 2.41 4.03 -1.83
C ASN A 421 2.60 3.05 -3.00
N VAL A 422 3.11 3.53 -4.14
CA VAL A 422 3.47 2.68 -5.29
C VAL A 422 4.49 1.63 -4.85
N GLY A 423 5.56 2.05 -4.15
CA GLY A 423 6.58 1.14 -3.64
C GLY A 423 5.99 0.06 -2.74
N GLN A 424 5.13 0.42 -1.80
CA GLN A 424 4.50 -0.56 -0.91
C GLN A 424 3.55 -1.51 -1.64
N GLN A 425 2.70 -1.01 -2.53
CA GLN A 425 1.71 -1.84 -3.23
C GLN A 425 2.37 -2.75 -4.28
N VAL A 426 3.25 -2.20 -5.11
CA VAL A 426 3.99 -2.97 -6.12
C VAL A 426 4.97 -3.93 -5.45
N GLY A 427 5.72 -3.45 -4.44
CA GLY A 427 6.62 -4.29 -3.66
C GLY A 427 5.89 -5.39 -2.92
N GLY A 428 4.71 -5.09 -2.37
CA GLY A 428 3.83 -6.07 -1.73
C GLY A 428 3.38 -7.16 -2.70
N SER A 429 2.92 -6.79 -3.89
CA SER A 429 2.45 -7.74 -4.90
C SER A 429 3.57 -8.64 -5.45
N ILE A 430 4.71 -8.04 -5.83
CA ILE A 430 5.89 -8.80 -6.28
C ILE A 430 6.40 -9.67 -5.15
N GLY A 431 6.48 -9.10 -3.95
CA GLY A 431 6.94 -9.79 -2.76
C GLY A 431 6.06 -10.97 -2.40
N LEU A 432 4.74 -10.81 -2.40
CA LEU A 432 3.81 -11.91 -2.14
C LEU A 432 3.98 -13.03 -3.16
N ALA A 433 4.16 -12.71 -4.45
CA ALA A 433 4.41 -13.71 -5.49
C ALA A 433 5.75 -14.44 -5.29
N VAL A 434 6.84 -13.73 -4.96
CA VAL A 434 8.17 -14.34 -4.69
C VAL A 434 8.12 -15.22 -3.44
N VAL A 435 7.60 -14.68 -2.34
CA VAL A 435 7.46 -15.39 -1.07
C VAL A 435 6.53 -16.59 -1.23
N GLY A 436 5.42 -16.42 -1.96
CA GLY A 436 4.45 -17.46 -2.27
C GLY A 436 5.05 -18.60 -3.08
N THR A 437 5.80 -18.29 -4.13
CA THR A 437 6.50 -19.32 -4.92
C THR A 437 7.40 -20.19 -4.04
N VAL A 438 8.18 -19.58 -3.14
CA VAL A 438 9.04 -20.33 -2.21
C VAL A 438 8.22 -21.09 -1.18
N ALA A 439 7.21 -20.44 -0.59
CA ALA A 439 6.38 -21.05 0.46
C ALA A 439 5.60 -22.26 -0.08
N TRP A 440 4.87 -22.11 -1.18
CA TRP A 440 4.06 -23.19 -1.76
C TRP A 440 4.91 -24.32 -2.34
N SER A 441 6.07 -24.03 -2.95
CA SER A 441 7.03 -25.06 -3.36
C SER A 441 7.55 -25.86 -2.16
N ALA A 442 7.78 -25.21 -1.03
CA ALA A 442 8.22 -25.89 0.18
C ALA A 442 7.09 -26.69 0.85
N VAL A 443 5.85 -26.18 0.83
CA VAL A 443 4.65 -26.97 1.24
C VAL A 443 4.56 -28.24 0.41
N ALA A 444 4.60 -28.12 -0.91
CA ALA A 444 4.53 -29.24 -1.82
C ALA A 444 5.64 -30.29 -1.56
N GLY A 445 6.88 -29.84 -1.36
CA GLY A 445 8.01 -30.70 -1.03
C GLY A 445 7.84 -31.40 0.32
N SER A 446 7.33 -30.73 1.33
CA SER A 446 7.07 -31.30 2.66
C SER A 446 5.95 -32.35 2.60
N VAL A 447 4.83 -32.06 1.94
CA VAL A 447 3.74 -33.03 1.75
C VAL A 447 4.27 -34.32 1.09
N ARG A 448 5.01 -34.17 -0.02
CA ARG A 448 5.57 -35.31 -0.75
C ARG A 448 6.54 -36.13 0.09
N SER A 449 7.45 -35.50 0.83
CA SER A 449 8.43 -36.20 1.66
C SER A 449 7.77 -36.98 2.78
N GLN A 450 6.77 -36.41 3.44
CA GLN A 450 6.04 -37.05 4.53
C GLN A 450 5.12 -38.18 4.03
N ALA A 451 4.41 -37.97 2.91
CA ALA A 451 3.61 -39.01 2.28
C ALA A 451 4.48 -40.22 1.90
N THR A 452 5.67 -39.97 1.33
CA THR A 452 6.63 -41.03 0.98
C THR A 452 7.16 -41.75 2.24
N ALA A 453 7.44 -41.02 3.31
CA ALA A 453 7.89 -41.61 4.59
C ALA A 453 6.80 -42.47 5.22
N ALA A 454 5.56 -42.01 5.24
CA ALA A 454 4.40 -42.79 5.74
C ALA A 454 4.18 -44.07 4.94
N ALA A 455 4.29 -44.00 3.61
CA ALA A 455 4.17 -45.18 2.73
C ALA A 455 5.29 -46.21 3.00
N ARG A 456 6.53 -45.75 3.15
CA ARG A 456 7.69 -46.60 3.48
C ARG A 456 7.58 -47.24 4.87
N ALA A 457 6.98 -46.55 5.82
CA ALA A 457 6.73 -47.08 7.16
C ALA A 457 5.55 -48.08 7.23
N GLY A 458 4.91 -48.37 6.09
CA GLY A 458 3.77 -49.28 6.03
C GLY A 458 2.54 -48.78 6.78
N VAL A 459 2.42 -47.44 6.97
CA VAL A 459 1.29 -46.83 7.67
C VAL A 459 0.06 -46.88 6.74
N HIS A 460 -0.66 -47.99 6.75
CA HIS A 460 -1.94 -48.13 6.08
C HIS A 460 -3.06 -47.69 7.03
N SER A 461 -3.30 -46.38 7.12
CA SER A 461 -4.42 -45.86 7.90
C SER A 461 -5.68 -45.84 7.07
N ALA A 462 -6.81 -46.25 7.63
CA ALA A 462 -8.14 -46.18 7.01
C ALA A 462 -9.08 -45.34 7.88
N GLY A 463 -10.09 -44.75 7.26
CA GLY A 463 -11.11 -43.98 7.96
C GLY A 463 -10.56 -42.75 8.71
N ALA A 464 -10.99 -42.53 9.95
CA ALA A 464 -10.64 -41.35 10.77
C ALA A 464 -9.13 -41.19 11.03
N LYS A 465 -8.39 -42.32 11.13
CA LYS A 465 -6.92 -42.26 11.32
C LYS A 465 -6.21 -41.77 10.06
N ALA A 466 -6.68 -42.13 8.87
CA ALA A 466 -6.13 -41.60 7.63
C ALA A 466 -6.37 -40.10 7.50
N ALA A 467 -7.56 -39.62 7.84
CA ALA A 467 -7.88 -38.19 7.84
C ALA A 467 -7.03 -37.41 8.83
N ALA A 468 -6.84 -37.91 10.05
CA ALA A 468 -5.99 -37.27 11.06
C ALA A 468 -4.52 -37.18 10.63
N LEU A 469 -3.98 -38.25 10.02
CA LEU A 469 -2.63 -38.26 9.47
C LEU A 469 -2.48 -37.24 8.33
N GLN A 470 -3.46 -37.19 7.44
CA GLN A 470 -3.46 -36.19 6.34
C GLN A 470 -3.47 -34.76 6.86
N THR A 471 -4.27 -34.46 7.89
CA THR A 471 -4.29 -33.14 8.54
C THR A 471 -2.92 -32.82 9.15
N GLN A 472 -2.32 -33.75 9.90
CA GLN A 472 -0.98 -33.53 10.49
C GLN A 472 0.09 -33.28 9.43
N ILE A 473 0.09 -34.05 8.33
CA ILE A 473 1.01 -33.83 7.21
C ILE A 473 0.81 -32.43 6.61
N TYR A 474 -0.43 -32.01 6.44
CA TYR A 474 -0.76 -30.71 5.85
C TYR A 474 -0.36 -29.55 6.78
N ASP A 475 -0.69 -29.61 8.07
CA ASP A 475 -0.33 -28.59 9.06
C ASP A 475 1.18 -28.40 9.17
N HIS A 476 1.91 -29.50 9.25
CA HIS A 476 3.38 -29.46 9.26
C HIS A 476 3.95 -28.90 7.95
N ALA A 477 3.34 -29.24 6.80
CA ALA A 477 3.76 -28.73 5.51
C ALA A 477 3.51 -27.23 5.39
N LEU A 478 2.36 -26.73 5.85
CA LEU A 478 2.08 -25.29 5.91
C LEU A 478 3.09 -24.56 6.80
N ALA A 479 3.35 -25.10 8.00
CA ALA A 479 4.34 -24.52 8.92
C ALA A 479 5.73 -24.44 8.27
N THR A 480 6.19 -25.52 7.65
CA THR A 480 7.48 -25.60 6.95
C THR A 480 7.55 -24.61 5.78
N GLY A 481 6.50 -24.56 4.96
CA GLY A 481 6.46 -23.69 3.79
C GLY A 481 6.44 -22.21 4.17
N PHE A 482 5.58 -21.82 5.09
CA PHE A 482 5.44 -20.42 5.52
C PHE A 482 6.66 -19.95 6.31
N SER A 483 7.29 -20.82 7.12
CA SER A 483 8.59 -20.55 7.73
C SER A 483 9.64 -20.13 6.69
N LYS A 484 9.76 -20.85 5.56
CA LYS A 484 10.66 -20.48 4.47
C LYS A 484 10.25 -19.18 3.78
N GLY A 485 8.95 -18.95 3.60
CA GLY A 485 8.43 -17.68 3.09
C GLY A 485 8.81 -16.49 3.96
N TYR A 486 8.66 -16.61 5.28
CA TYR A 486 9.07 -15.55 6.22
C TYR A 486 10.59 -15.34 6.25
N LEU A 487 11.37 -16.40 6.03
CA LEU A 487 12.83 -16.26 5.90
C LEU A 487 13.21 -15.43 4.67
N VAL A 488 12.53 -15.62 3.53
CA VAL A 488 12.69 -14.77 2.34
C VAL A 488 12.30 -13.33 2.65
N SER A 489 11.18 -13.10 3.34
CA SER A 489 10.76 -11.76 3.75
C SER A 489 11.75 -11.11 4.70
N ALA A 490 12.36 -11.87 5.62
CA ALA A 490 13.44 -11.41 6.50
C ALA A 490 14.68 -11.00 5.70
N ALA A 491 15.06 -11.79 4.70
CA ALA A 491 16.19 -11.47 3.80
C ALA A 491 15.92 -10.19 2.98
N VAL A 492 14.68 -9.97 2.53
CA VAL A 492 14.27 -8.75 1.83
C VAL A 492 14.35 -7.53 2.77
N LEU A 493 13.95 -7.66 4.04
CA LEU A 493 14.14 -6.58 5.02
C LEU A 493 15.61 -6.36 5.39
N ALA A 494 16.43 -7.40 5.42
CA ALA A 494 17.88 -7.27 5.57
C ALA A 494 18.51 -6.53 4.37
N LEU A 495 17.99 -6.75 3.16
CA LEU A 495 18.36 -5.95 1.98
C LEU A 495 18.00 -4.48 2.18
N ALA A 496 16.85 -4.17 2.78
CA ALA A 496 16.49 -2.79 3.13
C ALA A 496 17.51 -2.15 4.08
N VAL A 497 18.08 -2.91 5.05
CA VAL A 497 19.18 -2.42 5.91
C VAL A 497 20.42 -2.10 5.08
N ILE A 498 20.80 -2.98 4.16
CA ILE A 498 21.95 -2.77 3.26
C ILE A 498 21.74 -1.52 2.40
N ILE A 499 20.53 -1.34 1.84
CA ILE A 499 20.18 -0.15 1.06
C ILE A 499 20.28 1.11 1.94
N ALA A 500 19.76 1.08 3.16
CA ALA A 500 19.84 2.22 4.10
C ALA A 500 21.29 2.57 4.45
N LEU A 501 22.15 1.59 4.63
CA LEU A 501 23.59 1.78 4.92
C LEU A 501 24.35 2.29 3.69
N ALA A 502 24.14 1.67 2.53
CA ALA A 502 24.97 1.91 1.34
C ALA A 502 24.48 3.09 0.50
N VAL A 503 23.17 3.29 0.40
CA VAL A 503 22.54 4.24 -0.53
C VAL A 503 22.13 5.55 0.14
N ILE A 504 21.53 5.50 1.32
CA ILE A 504 21.00 6.70 2.00
C ILE A 504 22.16 7.49 2.64
N ARG A 505 22.25 8.79 2.28
CA ARG A 505 23.26 9.72 2.79
C ARG A 505 22.68 10.98 3.41
N VAL A 506 21.36 11.15 3.38
CA VAL A 506 20.68 12.31 3.97
C VAL A 506 21.09 12.50 5.41
N THR A 507 21.61 13.70 5.72
CA THR A 507 21.98 14.13 7.06
C THR A 507 20.81 14.82 7.76
N ARG A 508 20.95 15.03 9.07
CA ARG A 508 19.97 15.82 9.84
C ARG A 508 19.84 17.25 9.30
N GLN A 509 20.94 17.85 8.89
CA GLN A 509 20.95 19.22 8.36
C GLN A 509 20.18 19.35 7.05
N ASP A 510 20.23 18.34 6.19
CA ASP A 510 19.47 18.31 4.93
C ASP A 510 17.95 18.34 5.15
N LEU A 511 17.46 17.83 6.28
CA LEU A 511 16.04 17.78 6.64
C LEU A 511 15.59 19.00 7.48
N SER A 512 16.52 19.67 8.16
CA SER A 512 16.23 20.86 8.98
C SER A 512 16.29 22.17 8.19
N GLY A 513 16.96 22.18 7.05
CA GLY A 513 17.15 23.35 6.17
C GLY A 513 16.10 23.51 5.07
N ALA A 514 14.99 22.81 5.12
CA ALA A 514 13.92 22.89 4.13
C ALA A 514 12.98 24.09 4.40
N ASP A 515 13.55 25.31 4.44
CA ASP A 515 12.81 26.52 4.14
C ASP A 515 13.11 26.90 2.67
N PRO A 516 12.25 26.55 1.68
CA PRO A 516 12.51 26.87 0.26
C PRO A 516 12.34 28.37 -0.03
N MET A 517 12.10 29.21 0.98
CA MET A 517 11.79 30.63 0.84
C MET A 517 12.94 31.57 1.26
N SER A 518 14.11 31.03 1.56
CA SER A 518 15.31 31.89 1.82
C SER A 518 16.33 31.81 0.68
N GLU A 519 15.90 31.97 -0.57
CA GLU A 519 16.78 32.61 -1.55
C GLU A 519 16.84 34.09 -1.15
N PRO A 520 18.02 34.68 -0.82
CA PRO A 520 18.14 36.11 -0.67
C PRO A 520 17.68 36.74 -1.99
N ALA A 521 16.67 37.60 -1.92
CA ALA A 521 16.29 38.46 -3.03
C ALA A 521 17.57 39.03 -3.62
N GLY A 522 17.89 38.61 -4.83
CA GLY A 522 19.08 39.06 -5.52
C GLY A 522 19.15 40.56 -5.44
N GLU A 523 20.26 41.04 -4.94
CA GLU A 523 20.68 42.44 -4.93
C GLU A 523 20.46 42.99 -6.36
N VAL A 524 19.37 43.75 -6.52
CA VAL A 524 19.13 44.49 -7.77
C VAL A 524 20.27 45.51 -7.85
N ALA A 525 21.27 45.20 -8.65
CA ALA A 525 22.34 46.13 -8.98
C ALA A 525 21.70 47.44 -9.48
N ALA A 526 21.87 48.50 -8.75
CA ALA A 526 21.44 49.83 -9.14
C ALA A 526 22.12 50.22 -10.47
N PRO A 527 21.40 50.78 -11.45
CA PRO A 527 22.01 51.21 -12.69
C PRO A 527 22.96 52.35 -12.40
N ALA A 528 24.24 52.20 -12.81
CA ALA A 528 25.24 53.24 -12.81
C ALA A 528 24.72 54.44 -13.61
N ARG A 529 24.67 55.61 -12.97
CA ARG A 529 24.46 56.90 -13.66
C ARG A 529 25.74 57.22 -14.45
N LEU A 530 25.64 57.34 -15.73
CA LEU A 530 26.44 58.22 -16.58
C LEU A 530 25.53 59.29 -17.16
#